data_b31c6ee06cfe5a66935999fdc44683d8
#
_entry.id   b31c6ee06cfe5a66935999fdc44683d8
#
_cell.length_a   1.000
_cell.length_b   1.000
_cell.length_c   1.000
_cell.angle_alpha   90.00
_cell.angle_beta   90.00
_cell.angle_gamma   90.00
#
_symmetry.space_group_name_H-M   'P 1'
#
loop_
_entity.id
_entity.type
_entity.pdbx_description
1 polymer ?
#
loop_
_entity_poly.entity_id
_entity_poly.type
_entity_poly.pdbx_seq_one_letter_code
_entity_poly.pdbx_strand_id
1 'polypeptide(L)'
;MSKKYTIEIPSSAMEKTGFTANEQLELNVNHNEITIRPSRVIDQLPKIRLYWYILPAFLLTIGFFMFCYEHHMKTVPITGDYSIANGATLLSLVSGLFVFVISFIVTKLRNTGPTKNIYWRSLPTITIACGLIIAFSFSAFFWLLEKLFTDARFDIYTSTTFVFVIVAVINYLMINLALTLSSAIITNLLTIMIIGGMLFSMLTNSTRDWWKYNFSFLGTAKNSANLQFNVTLIFSGLLMMALVDYLFVNLQQKYPGIKTQLLRWLLYGEAACIAAIGLFPNNPKFHILHDRISMWLVYIMLILIVAIRWILPEVTKQFLVTSYVIGAVMGAE
;
A
#
# COMPACT_ATOMS: atom_id res chain seq x y z
N MET A 1 44.65 1.61 20.47
CA MET A 1 45.01 0.54 19.53
C MET A 1 43.85 -0.43 19.44
N SER A 2 43.10 -0.46 18.33
CA SER A 2 42.00 -1.42 18.16
C SER A 2 42.63 -2.79 17.79
N LYS A 3 42.32 -3.82 18.56
CA LYS A 3 42.74 -5.20 18.26
C LYS A 3 41.96 -5.65 17.01
N LYS A 4 42.64 -5.94 15.92
CA LYS A 4 42.06 -6.59 14.75
C LYS A 4 41.97 -8.10 14.99
N TYR A 5 40.78 -8.67 14.80
CA TYR A 5 40.54 -10.10 14.81
C TYR A 5 40.26 -10.55 13.38
N THR A 6 40.78 -11.68 12.96
CA THR A 6 40.53 -12.28 11.64
C THR A 6 39.68 -13.52 11.85
N ILE A 7 38.62 -13.68 11.08
CA ILE A 7 37.75 -14.86 11.09
C ILE A 7 37.99 -15.58 9.74
N GLU A 8 38.40 -16.83 9.78
CA GLU A 8 38.47 -17.68 8.60
C GLU A 8 37.17 -18.41 8.37
N ILE A 9 36.57 -18.23 7.20
CA ILE A 9 35.32 -18.91 6.83
C ILE A 9 35.71 -20.15 6.01
N PRO A 10 35.29 -21.37 6.42
CA PRO A 10 35.58 -22.60 5.68
C PRO A 10 35.02 -22.54 4.25
N SER A 11 35.77 -23.07 3.28
CA SER A 11 35.34 -23.10 1.87
C SER A 11 33.98 -23.77 1.65
N SER A 12 33.68 -24.81 2.43
CA SER A 12 32.37 -25.46 2.40
C SER A 12 31.20 -24.56 2.85
N ALA A 13 31.47 -23.58 3.72
CA ALA A 13 30.47 -22.58 4.13
C ALA A 13 30.33 -21.49 3.05
N MET A 14 31.41 -21.13 2.36
CA MET A 14 31.40 -20.19 1.23
C MET A 14 30.56 -20.74 0.06
N GLU A 15 30.73 -22.01 -0.29
CA GLU A 15 29.93 -22.66 -1.36
C GLU A 15 28.44 -22.72 -1.00
N LYS A 16 28.08 -23.04 0.25
CA LYS A 16 26.68 -23.11 0.71
C LYS A 16 26.00 -21.74 0.84
N THR A 17 26.75 -20.70 1.12
CA THR A 17 26.20 -19.34 1.33
C THR A 17 26.25 -18.50 0.07
N GLY A 18 26.99 -18.92 -0.96
CA GLY A 18 27.15 -18.17 -2.22
C GLY A 18 27.96 -16.87 -2.07
N PHE A 19 28.75 -16.74 -1.01
CA PHE A 19 29.62 -15.56 -0.82
C PHE A 19 30.74 -15.57 -1.86
N THR A 20 31.01 -14.40 -2.43
CA THR A 20 32.13 -14.21 -3.39
C THR A 20 33.33 -13.57 -2.72
N ALA A 21 34.51 -13.87 -3.21
CA ALA A 21 35.74 -13.24 -2.73
C ALA A 21 35.66 -11.71 -2.96
N ASN A 22 36.03 -10.91 -1.95
CA ASN A 22 35.92 -9.44 -1.89
C ASN A 22 34.53 -8.86 -1.65
N GLU A 23 33.54 -9.65 -1.29
CA GLU A 23 32.25 -9.14 -0.85
C GLU A 23 32.35 -8.52 0.54
N GLN A 24 31.78 -7.32 0.75
CA GLN A 24 31.73 -6.72 2.08
C GLN A 24 30.70 -7.46 2.91
N LEU A 25 31.11 -7.99 4.05
CA LEU A 25 30.28 -8.74 4.96
C LEU A 25 29.97 -7.90 6.20
N GLU A 26 28.70 -7.89 6.62
CA GLU A 26 28.26 -7.28 7.87
C GLU A 26 28.20 -8.35 8.97
N LEU A 27 28.86 -8.05 10.07
CA LEU A 27 28.93 -8.95 11.23
C LEU A 27 27.95 -8.45 12.29
N ASN A 28 26.90 -9.22 12.53
CA ASN A 28 25.90 -8.91 13.53
C ASN A 28 26.08 -9.85 14.76
N VAL A 29 26.30 -9.26 15.94
CA VAL A 29 26.54 -9.99 17.18
C VAL A 29 25.29 -9.87 18.06
N ASN A 30 24.53 -10.95 18.18
CA ASN A 30 23.40 -11.06 19.10
C ASN A 30 23.72 -12.10 20.20
N HIS A 31 23.62 -11.68 21.44
CA HIS A 31 23.75 -12.41 22.72
C HIS A 31 24.66 -13.67 22.76
N ASN A 32 24.64 -14.57 21.80
CA ASN A 32 25.49 -15.77 21.72
C ASN A 32 25.73 -16.25 20.28
N GLU A 33 25.31 -15.49 19.28
CA GLU A 33 25.47 -15.84 17.88
C GLU A 33 26.18 -14.72 17.14
N ILE A 34 27.14 -15.10 16.32
CA ILE A 34 27.79 -14.21 15.33
C ILE A 34 27.19 -14.58 13.97
N THR A 35 26.34 -13.72 13.44
CA THR A 35 25.78 -13.90 12.11
C THR A 35 26.56 -13.05 11.12
N ILE A 36 27.21 -13.72 10.15
CA ILE A 36 27.85 -13.06 9.01
C ILE A 36 26.85 -13.03 7.87
N ARG A 37 26.49 -11.85 7.42
CA ARG A 37 25.66 -11.67 6.24
C ARG A 37 26.45 -10.89 5.19
N PRO A 38 26.20 -11.11 3.87
CA PRO A 38 26.69 -10.13 2.91
C PRO A 38 26.26 -8.77 3.47
N SER A 39 27.22 -7.86 3.61
CA SER A 39 26.83 -6.47 3.79
C SER A 39 25.87 -6.25 2.62
N ARG A 40 24.57 -6.31 2.91
CA ARG A 40 23.69 -5.59 2.01
C ARG A 40 24.33 -4.22 2.05
N VAL A 41 25.08 -3.91 1.00
CA VAL A 41 25.17 -2.53 0.57
C VAL A 41 23.72 -2.14 0.71
N ILE A 42 23.39 -1.38 1.77
CA ILE A 42 22.11 -0.69 1.84
C ILE A 42 22.12 -0.06 0.47
N ASP A 43 21.42 -0.74 -0.47
CA ASP A 43 21.39 -0.33 -1.88
C ASP A 43 21.09 1.12 -1.74
N GLN A 44 22.13 1.96 -1.89
CA GLN A 44 22.01 3.37 -1.52
C GLN A 44 20.87 3.78 -2.38
N LEU A 45 19.69 3.93 -1.74
CA LEU A 45 18.46 4.24 -2.44
C LEU A 45 18.86 5.23 -3.50
N PRO A 46 18.73 4.92 -4.79
CA PRO A 46 19.40 5.69 -5.84
C PRO A 46 19.06 7.13 -5.57
N LYS A 47 20.07 7.96 -5.24
CA LYS A 47 19.86 9.34 -4.80
C LYS A 47 19.00 10.00 -5.86
N ILE A 48 17.73 10.23 -5.53
CA ILE A 48 16.78 10.83 -6.45
C ILE A 48 17.24 12.26 -6.67
N ARG A 49 17.66 12.56 -7.89
CA ARG A 49 18.05 13.92 -8.21
C ARG A 49 16.82 14.83 -8.12
N LEU A 50 16.98 15.98 -7.51
CA LEU A 50 15.96 16.96 -7.22
C LEU A 50 15.02 17.25 -8.41
N TYR A 51 15.55 17.34 -9.61
CA TYR A 51 14.80 17.69 -10.80
C TYR A 51 13.74 16.63 -11.20
N TRP A 52 13.89 15.35 -10.81
CA TRP A 52 12.95 14.32 -11.18
C TRP A 52 11.57 14.48 -10.51
N TYR A 53 11.49 15.11 -9.36
CA TYR A 53 10.22 15.35 -8.67
C TYR A 53 9.79 16.81 -8.71
N ILE A 54 10.73 17.76 -8.82
CA ILE A 54 10.40 19.19 -8.90
C ILE A 54 9.93 19.57 -10.30
N LEU A 55 10.60 19.12 -11.38
CA LEU A 55 10.26 19.54 -12.74
C LEU A 55 8.83 19.15 -13.14
N PRO A 56 8.34 17.91 -12.95
CA PRO A 56 6.95 17.58 -13.25
C PRO A 56 5.96 18.40 -12.41
N ALA A 57 6.26 18.62 -11.12
CA ALA A 57 5.43 19.46 -10.27
C ALA A 57 5.35 20.89 -10.78
N PHE A 58 6.49 21.48 -11.13
CA PHE A 58 6.57 22.85 -11.65
C PHE A 58 5.79 23.04 -12.94
N LEU A 59 5.97 22.13 -13.91
CA LEU A 59 5.27 22.20 -15.20
C LEU A 59 3.74 22.14 -15.04
N LEU A 60 3.25 21.23 -14.21
CA LEU A 60 1.80 21.11 -13.98
C LEU A 60 1.24 22.30 -13.18
N THR A 61 2.02 22.82 -12.24
CA THR A 61 1.58 23.96 -11.44
C THR A 61 1.54 25.26 -12.23
N ILE A 62 2.39 25.42 -13.25
CA ILE A 62 2.23 26.51 -14.24
C ILE A 62 0.86 26.41 -14.91
N GLY A 63 0.40 25.22 -15.28
CA GLY A 63 -0.95 25.01 -15.83
C GLY A 63 -2.06 25.44 -14.86
N PHE A 64 -1.91 25.14 -13.55
CA PHE A 64 -2.84 25.63 -12.54
C PHE A 64 -2.84 27.15 -12.42
N PHE A 65 -1.65 27.77 -12.41
CA PHE A 65 -1.52 29.23 -12.40
C PHE A 65 -2.19 29.87 -13.62
N MET A 66 -1.91 29.35 -14.83
CA MET A 66 -2.50 29.85 -16.07
C MET A 66 -4.02 29.71 -16.07
N PHE A 67 -4.54 28.58 -15.59
CA PHE A 67 -5.97 28.37 -15.43
C PHE A 67 -6.62 29.42 -14.52
N CYS A 68 -6.05 29.67 -13.34
CA CYS A 68 -6.56 30.70 -12.42
C CYS A 68 -6.47 32.10 -13.00
N TYR A 69 -5.39 32.39 -13.74
CA TYR A 69 -5.18 33.71 -14.41
C TYR A 69 -6.20 33.93 -15.51
N GLU A 70 -6.44 32.95 -16.38
CA GLU A 70 -7.41 33.03 -17.48
C GLU A 70 -8.84 33.22 -16.97
N HIS A 71 -9.17 32.58 -15.82
CA HIS A 71 -10.48 32.76 -15.20
C HIS A 71 -10.57 34.00 -14.31
N HIS A 72 -9.61 34.92 -14.41
CA HIS A 72 -9.57 36.20 -13.67
C HIS A 72 -9.75 36.04 -12.12
N MET A 73 -9.30 34.92 -11.56
CA MET A 73 -9.42 34.65 -10.13
C MET A 73 -8.42 35.50 -9.36
N LYS A 74 -8.88 36.47 -8.56
CA LYS A 74 -8.00 37.23 -7.66
C LYS A 74 -7.57 36.41 -6.44
N THR A 75 -8.46 35.55 -5.95
CA THR A 75 -8.23 34.69 -4.79
C THR A 75 -8.79 33.29 -5.07
N VAL A 76 -8.13 32.27 -4.53
CA VAL A 76 -8.48 30.84 -4.65
C VAL A 76 -8.89 30.32 -3.29
N PRO A 77 -10.08 29.68 -3.16
CA PRO A 77 -10.51 29.07 -1.89
C PRO A 77 -9.68 27.81 -1.58
N ILE A 78 -9.64 27.41 -0.30
CA ILE A 78 -9.00 26.15 0.10
C ILE A 78 -9.77 24.96 -0.49
N THR A 79 -11.11 24.95 -0.37
CA THR A 79 -12.01 23.87 -0.80
C THR A 79 -13.12 24.40 -1.69
N GLY A 80 -13.86 23.50 -2.33
CA GLY A 80 -14.94 23.84 -3.29
C GLY A 80 -14.47 23.80 -4.75
N ASP A 81 -15.27 24.36 -5.63
CA ASP A 81 -14.97 24.41 -7.05
C ASP A 81 -13.78 25.33 -7.31
N TYR A 82 -12.87 24.90 -8.22
CA TYR A 82 -11.66 25.65 -8.58
C TYR A 82 -10.79 26.04 -7.40
N SER A 83 -10.63 25.12 -6.46
CA SER A 83 -9.93 25.30 -5.19
C SER A 83 -8.49 24.77 -5.20
N ILE A 84 -7.73 25.13 -4.15
CA ILE A 84 -6.41 24.56 -3.87
C ILE A 84 -6.54 23.03 -3.69
N ALA A 85 -7.58 22.55 -2.99
CA ALA A 85 -7.85 21.15 -2.77
C ALA A 85 -7.99 20.36 -4.08
N ASN A 86 -8.83 20.86 -4.99
CA ASN A 86 -9.04 20.19 -6.28
C ASN A 86 -7.78 20.23 -7.15
N GLY A 87 -7.11 21.38 -7.22
CA GLY A 87 -5.84 21.51 -7.95
C GLY A 87 -4.76 20.60 -7.40
N ALA A 88 -4.52 20.61 -6.09
CA ALA A 88 -3.53 19.76 -5.44
C ALA A 88 -3.84 18.28 -5.63
N THR A 89 -5.11 17.87 -5.47
CA THR A 89 -5.52 16.47 -5.63
C THR A 89 -5.33 15.99 -7.06
N LEU A 90 -5.87 16.72 -8.04
CA LEU A 90 -5.80 16.34 -9.44
C LEU A 90 -4.35 16.28 -9.93
N LEU A 91 -3.58 17.33 -9.68
CA LEU A 91 -2.19 17.40 -10.14
C LEU A 91 -1.29 16.39 -9.43
N SER A 92 -1.52 16.11 -8.14
CA SER A 92 -0.82 15.05 -7.42
C SER A 92 -1.14 13.65 -7.97
N LEU A 93 -2.40 13.38 -8.31
CA LEU A 93 -2.78 12.12 -8.94
C LEU A 93 -2.10 11.96 -10.31
N VAL A 94 -2.22 12.95 -11.18
CA VAL A 94 -1.65 12.89 -12.53
C VAL A 94 -0.13 12.77 -12.47
N SER A 95 0.54 13.69 -11.76
CA SER A 95 2.00 13.72 -11.69
C SER A 95 2.55 12.55 -10.86
N GLY A 96 1.98 12.32 -9.68
CA GLY A 96 2.47 11.30 -8.74
C GLY A 96 2.38 9.90 -9.32
N LEU A 97 1.24 9.54 -9.94
CA LEU A 97 1.11 8.23 -10.57
C LEU A 97 2.00 8.08 -11.80
N PHE A 98 2.16 9.14 -12.58
CA PHE A 98 3.06 9.15 -13.74
C PHE A 98 4.51 8.89 -13.33
N VAL A 99 5.03 9.64 -12.35
CA VAL A 99 6.41 9.44 -11.88
C VAL A 99 6.59 8.08 -11.17
N PHE A 100 5.54 7.57 -10.49
CA PHE A 100 5.55 6.22 -9.91
C PHE A 100 5.72 5.16 -10.98
N VAL A 101 4.86 5.18 -12.01
CA VAL A 101 4.89 4.19 -13.10
C VAL A 101 6.24 4.22 -13.83
N ILE A 102 6.75 5.40 -14.18
CA ILE A 102 8.06 5.51 -14.83
C ILE A 102 9.17 4.96 -13.93
N SER A 103 9.19 5.35 -12.66
CA SER A 103 10.21 4.89 -11.71
C SER A 103 10.15 3.38 -11.51
N PHE A 104 8.95 2.80 -11.41
CA PHE A 104 8.75 1.35 -11.35
C PHE A 104 9.30 0.65 -12.60
N ILE A 105 8.91 1.13 -13.80
CA ILE A 105 9.35 0.54 -15.08
C ILE A 105 10.87 0.58 -15.17
N VAL A 106 11.50 1.74 -14.89
CA VAL A 106 12.95 1.91 -14.96
C VAL A 106 13.67 0.95 -13.98
N THR A 107 13.20 0.86 -12.74
CA THR A 107 13.77 -0.04 -11.72
C THR A 107 13.63 -1.50 -12.12
N LYS A 108 12.46 -1.86 -12.64
CA LYS A 108 12.15 -3.21 -13.11
C LYS A 108 12.99 -3.63 -14.30
N LEU A 109 13.18 -2.75 -15.29
CA LEU A 109 14.02 -3.01 -16.46
C LEU A 109 15.49 -3.10 -16.11
N ARG A 110 15.95 -2.32 -15.14
CA ARG A 110 17.33 -2.40 -14.62
C ARG A 110 17.57 -3.62 -13.74
N ASN A 111 16.52 -4.37 -13.40
CA ASN A 111 16.57 -5.54 -12.52
C ASN A 111 17.25 -5.24 -11.15
N THR A 112 17.05 -4.04 -10.63
CA THR A 112 17.65 -3.56 -9.38
C THR A 112 16.62 -3.50 -8.25
N GLY A 113 17.09 -3.65 -7.02
CA GLY A 113 16.28 -3.49 -5.83
C GLY A 113 15.18 -4.56 -5.63
N PRO A 114 14.30 -4.37 -4.63
CA PRO A 114 13.25 -5.33 -4.28
C PRO A 114 12.15 -5.44 -5.34
N THR A 115 11.98 -4.43 -6.18
CA THR A 115 10.95 -4.34 -7.24
C THR A 115 11.08 -5.45 -8.29
N LYS A 116 12.28 -6.05 -8.45
CA LYS A 116 12.52 -7.18 -9.38
C LYS A 116 11.57 -8.37 -9.17
N ASN A 117 11.15 -8.63 -7.94
CA ASN A 117 10.28 -9.74 -7.57
C ASN A 117 8.78 -9.46 -7.78
N ILE A 118 8.40 -8.25 -8.17
CA ILE A 118 7.01 -7.87 -8.41
C ILE A 118 6.63 -8.21 -9.85
N TYR A 119 5.52 -8.89 -10.04
CA TYR A 119 5.03 -9.18 -11.39
C TYR A 119 4.50 -7.93 -12.10
N TRP A 120 4.69 -7.85 -13.41
CA TRP A 120 4.17 -6.75 -14.23
C TRP A 120 2.66 -6.57 -14.10
N ARG A 121 1.92 -7.67 -13.96
CA ARG A 121 0.47 -7.67 -13.75
C ARG A 121 0.02 -6.96 -12.47
N SER A 122 0.90 -6.82 -11.48
CA SER A 122 0.61 -6.14 -10.22
C SER A 122 0.76 -4.61 -10.31
N LEU A 123 1.46 -4.10 -11.34
CA LEU A 123 1.69 -2.67 -11.52
C LEU A 123 0.40 -1.85 -11.59
N PRO A 124 -0.61 -2.18 -12.44
CA PRO A 124 -1.86 -1.42 -12.48
C PRO A 124 -2.57 -1.38 -11.13
N THR A 125 -2.66 -2.52 -10.45
CA THR A 125 -3.30 -2.65 -9.13
C THR A 125 -2.64 -1.75 -8.09
N ILE A 126 -1.30 -1.80 -7.98
CA ILE A 126 -0.55 -1.00 -7.01
C ILE A 126 -0.67 0.50 -7.37
N THR A 127 -0.59 0.84 -8.65
CA THR A 127 -0.73 2.23 -9.12
C THR A 127 -2.10 2.81 -8.76
N ILE A 128 -3.18 2.10 -9.04
CA ILE A 128 -4.54 2.56 -8.72
C ILE A 128 -4.75 2.64 -7.21
N ALA A 129 -4.26 1.67 -6.45
CA ALA A 129 -4.34 1.69 -4.99
C ALA A 129 -3.61 2.91 -4.40
N CYS A 130 -2.42 3.25 -4.91
CA CYS A 130 -1.72 4.48 -4.53
C CYS A 130 -2.54 5.73 -4.86
N GLY A 131 -3.16 5.77 -6.04
CA GLY A 131 -4.06 6.86 -6.42
C GLY A 131 -5.25 7.02 -5.49
N LEU A 132 -5.89 5.91 -5.11
CA LEU A 132 -7.01 5.92 -4.16
C LEU A 132 -6.57 6.38 -2.76
N ILE A 133 -5.40 5.92 -2.29
CA ILE A 133 -4.84 6.36 -1.01
C ILE A 133 -4.59 7.88 -1.03
N ILE A 134 -3.99 8.43 -2.10
CA ILE A 134 -3.80 9.87 -2.26
C ILE A 134 -5.15 10.59 -2.25
N ALA A 135 -6.11 10.14 -3.07
CA ALA A 135 -7.42 10.77 -3.18
C ALA A 135 -8.17 10.78 -1.84
N PHE A 136 -8.23 9.66 -1.12
CA PHE A 136 -8.91 9.57 0.19
C PHE A 136 -8.20 10.40 1.25
N SER A 137 -6.86 10.36 1.28
CA SER A 137 -6.07 11.15 2.22
C SER A 137 -6.26 12.64 2.00
N PHE A 138 -6.25 13.11 0.75
CA PHE A 138 -6.48 14.51 0.43
C PHE A 138 -7.91 14.94 0.70
N SER A 139 -8.89 14.10 0.36
CA SER A 139 -10.29 14.40 0.68
C SER A 139 -10.50 14.56 2.18
N ALA A 140 -9.93 13.68 3.00
CA ALA A 140 -10.02 13.78 4.46
C ALA A 140 -9.26 15.01 4.99
N PHE A 141 -8.06 15.28 4.48
CA PHE A 141 -7.23 16.40 4.88
C PHE A 141 -7.89 17.75 4.56
N PHE A 142 -8.35 17.93 3.33
CA PHE A 142 -9.00 19.19 2.91
C PHE A 142 -10.37 19.37 3.54
N TRP A 143 -11.12 18.28 3.80
CA TRP A 143 -12.34 18.34 4.60
C TRP A 143 -12.06 18.86 6.02
N LEU A 144 -10.98 18.41 6.65
CA LEU A 144 -10.56 18.92 7.95
C LEU A 144 -10.17 20.41 7.89
N LEU A 145 -9.40 20.80 6.87
CA LEU A 145 -9.01 22.21 6.67
C LEU A 145 -10.23 23.12 6.47
N GLU A 146 -11.24 22.65 5.73
CA GLU A 146 -12.50 23.40 5.56
C GLU A 146 -13.21 23.67 6.89
N LYS A 147 -13.20 22.68 7.81
CA LYS A 147 -13.80 22.83 9.14
C LYS A 147 -13.01 23.76 10.04
N LEU A 148 -11.68 23.80 9.90
CA LEU A 148 -10.80 24.65 10.71
C LEU A 148 -10.70 26.07 10.17
N PHE A 149 -10.74 26.25 8.85
CA PHE A 149 -10.51 27.51 8.15
C PHE A 149 -11.68 27.82 7.20
N THR A 150 -12.85 28.06 7.78
CA THR A 150 -14.07 28.36 7.01
C THR A 150 -13.87 29.58 6.12
N ASP A 151 -14.20 29.44 4.82
CA ASP A 151 -14.10 30.48 3.79
C ASP A 151 -12.70 31.08 3.57
N ALA A 152 -11.63 30.44 4.06
CA ALA A 152 -10.29 30.93 3.83
C ALA A 152 -9.91 30.88 2.35
N ARG A 153 -9.34 31.99 1.90
CA ARG A 153 -8.92 32.19 0.51
C ARG A 153 -7.51 32.78 0.47
N PHE A 154 -6.73 32.38 -0.52
CA PHE A 154 -5.39 32.90 -0.73
C PHE A 154 -5.28 33.56 -2.09
N ASP A 155 -4.34 34.48 -2.24
CA ASP A 155 -4.01 35.04 -3.54
C ASP A 155 -3.47 33.94 -4.49
N ILE A 156 -3.47 34.23 -5.79
CA ILE A 156 -3.10 33.26 -6.82
C ILE A 156 -1.67 32.75 -6.68
N TYR A 157 -0.72 33.58 -6.24
CA TYR A 157 0.69 33.23 -6.10
C TYR A 157 0.90 32.28 -4.93
N THR A 158 0.33 32.62 -3.77
CA THR A 158 0.35 31.78 -2.56
C THR A 158 -0.33 30.43 -2.83
N SER A 159 -1.50 30.42 -3.47
CA SER A 159 -2.24 29.21 -3.81
C SER A 159 -1.44 28.31 -4.74
N THR A 160 -0.81 28.89 -5.76
CA THR A 160 0.04 28.16 -6.71
C THR A 160 1.26 27.56 -6.01
N THR A 161 1.86 28.30 -5.08
CA THR A 161 3.00 27.82 -4.29
C THR A 161 2.59 26.65 -3.40
N PHE A 162 1.43 26.68 -2.74
CA PHE A 162 0.93 25.55 -1.96
C PHE A 162 0.71 24.32 -2.84
N VAL A 163 0.04 24.47 -3.98
CA VAL A 163 -0.18 23.36 -4.92
C VAL A 163 1.17 22.80 -5.39
N PHE A 164 2.13 23.64 -5.75
CA PHE A 164 3.47 23.21 -6.16
C PHE A 164 4.17 22.37 -5.09
N VAL A 165 4.21 22.86 -3.84
CA VAL A 165 4.86 22.15 -2.74
C VAL A 165 4.20 20.79 -2.49
N ILE A 166 2.87 20.75 -2.47
CA ILE A 166 2.11 19.51 -2.28
C ILE A 166 2.42 18.50 -3.40
N VAL A 167 2.34 18.92 -4.66
CA VAL A 167 2.62 18.04 -5.81
C VAL A 167 4.07 17.57 -5.81
N ALA A 168 5.04 18.43 -5.48
CA ALA A 168 6.46 18.06 -5.41
C ALA A 168 6.71 17.02 -4.30
N VAL A 169 6.08 17.17 -3.13
CA VAL A 169 6.18 16.21 -2.01
C VAL A 169 5.58 14.87 -2.42
N ILE A 170 4.40 14.86 -3.05
CA ILE A 170 3.77 13.61 -3.53
C ILE A 170 4.65 12.94 -4.60
N ASN A 171 5.20 13.69 -5.55
CA ASN A 171 6.11 13.12 -6.55
C ASN A 171 7.33 12.47 -5.87
N TYR A 172 7.94 13.13 -4.90
CA TYR A 172 9.04 12.57 -4.13
C TYR A 172 8.65 11.26 -3.44
N LEU A 173 7.51 11.25 -2.73
CA LEU A 173 7.01 10.05 -2.06
C LEU A 173 6.72 8.91 -3.05
N MET A 174 6.11 9.20 -4.19
CA MET A 174 5.76 8.22 -5.20
C MET A 174 6.98 7.62 -5.91
N ILE A 175 8.02 8.41 -6.18
CA ILE A 175 9.29 7.90 -6.72
C ILE A 175 9.96 6.98 -5.68
N ASN A 176 10.06 7.43 -4.41
CA ASN A 176 10.64 6.60 -3.35
C ASN A 176 9.88 5.29 -3.16
N LEU A 177 8.55 5.35 -3.17
CA LEU A 177 7.70 4.18 -3.08
C LEU A 177 8.02 3.17 -4.19
N ALA A 178 8.14 3.63 -5.44
CA ALA A 178 8.46 2.78 -6.58
C ALA A 178 9.85 2.11 -6.46
N LEU A 179 10.84 2.84 -5.94
CA LEU A 179 12.22 2.36 -5.80
C LEU A 179 12.38 1.35 -4.65
N THR A 180 11.59 1.50 -3.58
CA THR A 180 11.68 0.68 -2.35
C THR A 180 10.59 -0.37 -2.25
N LEU A 181 9.75 -0.53 -3.29
CA LEU A 181 8.58 -1.39 -3.27
C LEU A 181 8.94 -2.85 -2.94
N SER A 182 8.55 -3.28 -1.76
CA SER A 182 8.83 -4.59 -1.15
C SER A 182 7.56 -5.18 -0.56
N SER A 183 7.62 -6.44 -0.07
CA SER A 183 6.49 -7.05 0.63
C SER A 183 6.02 -6.21 1.82
N ALA A 184 6.94 -5.65 2.61
CA ALA A 184 6.59 -4.80 3.74
C ALA A 184 5.84 -3.53 3.30
N ILE A 185 6.27 -2.91 2.20
CA ILE A 185 5.58 -1.72 1.66
C ILE A 185 4.22 -2.09 1.09
N ILE A 186 4.09 -3.20 0.37
CA ILE A 186 2.78 -3.65 -0.14
C ILE A 186 1.84 -3.98 1.03
N THR A 187 2.35 -4.59 2.11
CA THR A 187 1.58 -4.81 3.35
C THR A 187 1.12 -3.50 3.97
N ASN A 188 2.00 -2.50 4.06
CA ASN A 188 1.63 -1.18 4.57
C ASN A 188 0.57 -0.50 3.68
N LEU A 189 0.72 -0.56 2.35
CA LEU A 189 -0.29 -0.04 1.42
C LEU A 189 -1.64 -0.75 1.61
N LEU A 190 -1.64 -2.07 1.76
CA LEU A 190 -2.84 -2.86 2.04
C LEU A 190 -3.50 -2.42 3.36
N THR A 191 -2.70 -2.27 4.41
CA THR A 191 -3.18 -1.82 5.73
C THR A 191 -3.76 -0.41 5.66
N ILE A 192 -3.06 0.53 5.02
CA ILE A 192 -3.54 1.91 4.83
C ILE A 192 -4.81 1.92 3.97
N MET A 193 -4.88 1.10 2.91
CA MET A 193 -6.05 1.01 2.05
C MET A 193 -7.27 0.50 2.82
N ILE A 194 -7.13 -0.60 3.58
CA ILE A 194 -8.24 -1.16 4.35
C ILE A 194 -8.65 -0.19 5.46
N ILE A 195 -7.74 0.15 6.38
CA ILE A 195 -8.09 0.95 7.56
C ILE A 195 -8.46 2.37 7.16
N GLY A 196 -7.63 3.03 6.35
CA GLY A 196 -7.87 4.40 5.91
C GLY A 196 -9.13 4.54 5.06
N GLY A 197 -9.34 3.63 4.11
CA GLY A 197 -10.53 3.61 3.26
C GLY A 197 -11.81 3.32 4.04
N MET A 198 -11.76 2.41 5.03
CA MET A 198 -12.88 2.15 5.94
C MET A 198 -13.22 3.37 6.79
N LEU A 199 -12.22 3.97 7.44
CA LEU A 199 -12.40 5.19 8.24
C LEU A 199 -12.97 6.33 7.39
N PHE A 200 -12.44 6.51 6.17
CA PHE A 200 -12.95 7.52 5.24
C PHE A 200 -14.42 7.25 4.86
N SER A 201 -14.77 5.99 4.58
CA SER A 201 -16.16 5.61 4.31
C SER A 201 -17.09 5.86 5.50
N MET A 202 -16.64 5.57 6.73
CA MET A 202 -17.40 5.85 7.95
C MET A 202 -17.64 7.36 8.13
N LEU A 203 -16.62 8.18 7.94
CA LEU A 203 -16.69 9.63 8.07
C LEU A 203 -17.66 10.24 7.05
N THR A 204 -17.57 9.79 5.78
CA THR A 204 -18.43 10.29 4.70
C THR A 204 -19.89 9.84 4.80
N ASN A 205 -20.16 8.78 5.57
CA ASN A 205 -21.52 8.27 5.85
C ASN A 205 -22.01 8.58 7.28
N SER A 206 -21.37 9.46 8.01
CA SER A 206 -21.71 9.78 9.43
C SER A 206 -23.14 10.24 9.63
N THR A 207 -23.75 10.91 8.66
CA THR A 207 -25.14 11.38 8.71
C THR A 207 -26.20 10.27 8.52
N ARG A 208 -25.78 9.05 8.20
CA ARG A 208 -26.67 7.91 7.92
C ARG A 208 -26.76 6.91 9.07
N ASP A 209 -26.21 7.23 10.23
CA ASP A 209 -26.26 6.37 11.43
C ASP A 209 -25.81 4.92 11.15
N TRP A 210 -24.76 4.73 10.30
CA TRP A 210 -24.29 3.41 9.86
C TRP A 210 -23.99 2.47 11.04
N TRP A 211 -23.61 2.98 12.20
CA TRP A 211 -23.32 2.22 13.41
C TRP A 211 -24.55 1.54 14.04
N LYS A 212 -25.76 1.89 13.59
CA LYS A 212 -27.02 1.22 13.98
C LYS A 212 -27.30 -0.05 13.17
N TYR A 213 -26.50 -0.30 12.14
CA TYR A 213 -26.62 -1.41 11.23
C TYR A 213 -25.33 -2.25 11.24
N ASN A 214 -25.24 -3.25 10.36
CA ASN A 214 -24.03 -4.00 10.15
C ASN A 214 -23.02 -3.21 9.30
N PHE A 215 -21.74 -3.62 9.35
CA PHE A 215 -20.67 -2.93 8.66
C PHE A 215 -20.83 -2.88 7.13
N SER A 216 -21.42 -3.93 6.53
CA SER A 216 -21.71 -4.01 5.10
C SER A 216 -22.74 -2.99 4.63
N PHE A 217 -23.48 -2.35 5.55
CA PHE A 217 -24.38 -1.25 5.22
C PHE A 217 -23.67 -0.06 4.56
N LEU A 218 -22.38 0.18 4.89
CA LEU A 218 -21.57 1.23 4.26
C LEU A 218 -21.46 1.08 2.74
N GLY A 219 -21.48 -0.16 2.25
CA GLY A 219 -21.39 -0.46 0.81
C GLY A 219 -22.72 -0.46 0.06
N THR A 220 -23.85 -0.31 0.76
CA THR A 220 -25.18 -0.39 0.13
C THR A 220 -25.56 0.86 -0.64
N ALA A 221 -26.46 0.73 -1.63
CA ALA A 221 -26.99 1.84 -2.42
C ALA A 221 -27.76 2.89 -1.57
N LYS A 222 -28.11 2.57 -0.33
CA LYS A 222 -28.74 3.50 0.61
C LYS A 222 -27.79 4.60 1.09
N ASN A 223 -26.48 4.38 0.96
CA ASN A 223 -25.44 5.34 1.32
C ASN A 223 -24.97 6.13 0.12
N SER A 224 -24.86 7.44 0.25
CA SER A 224 -24.37 8.33 -0.82
C SER A 224 -22.87 8.10 -1.15
N ALA A 225 -22.09 7.66 -0.17
CA ALA A 225 -20.66 7.41 -0.27
C ALA A 225 -20.31 5.90 -0.26
N ASN A 226 -21.19 5.05 -0.79
CA ASN A 226 -20.98 3.59 -0.84
C ASN A 226 -19.81 3.20 -1.75
N LEU A 227 -19.51 4.02 -2.75
CA LEU A 227 -18.41 3.77 -3.67
C LEU A 227 -17.06 3.69 -2.93
N GLN A 228 -16.82 4.57 -1.94
CA GLN A 228 -15.57 4.59 -1.17
C GLN A 228 -15.35 3.26 -0.45
N PHE A 229 -16.38 2.73 0.21
CA PHE A 229 -16.33 1.44 0.89
C PHE A 229 -16.06 0.29 -0.09
N ASN A 230 -16.83 0.23 -1.18
CA ASN A 230 -16.74 -0.85 -2.13
C ASN A 230 -15.39 -0.86 -2.87
N VAL A 231 -14.93 0.31 -3.32
CA VAL A 231 -13.62 0.45 -3.97
C VAL A 231 -12.47 0.11 -3.01
N THR A 232 -12.59 0.49 -1.73
CA THR A 232 -11.61 0.10 -0.69
C THR A 232 -11.47 -1.42 -0.63
N LEU A 233 -12.57 -2.16 -0.55
CA LEU A 233 -12.54 -3.64 -0.48
C LEU A 233 -11.98 -4.26 -1.76
N ILE A 234 -12.42 -3.80 -2.94
CA ILE A 234 -11.95 -4.31 -4.22
C ILE A 234 -10.42 -4.19 -4.31
N PHE A 235 -9.89 -2.98 -4.09
CA PHE A 235 -8.45 -2.75 -4.22
C PHE A 235 -7.64 -3.34 -3.08
N SER A 236 -8.20 -3.50 -1.89
CA SER A 236 -7.56 -4.26 -0.81
C SER A 236 -7.40 -5.73 -1.17
N GLY A 237 -8.42 -6.38 -1.72
CA GLY A 237 -8.31 -7.74 -2.21
C GLY A 237 -7.29 -7.89 -3.34
N LEU A 238 -7.28 -6.96 -4.31
CA LEU A 238 -6.28 -6.95 -5.39
C LEU A 238 -4.86 -6.71 -4.89
N LEU A 239 -4.65 -5.81 -3.91
CA LEU A 239 -3.35 -5.61 -3.25
C LEU A 239 -2.90 -6.86 -2.49
N MET A 240 -3.83 -7.54 -1.82
CA MET A 240 -3.53 -8.79 -1.15
C MET A 240 -3.09 -9.87 -2.16
N MET A 241 -3.71 -9.98 -3.33
CA MET A 241 -3.25 -10.87 -4.41
C MET A 241 -1.83 -10.53 -4.86
N ALA A 242 -1.52 -9.23 -5.03
CA ALA A 242 -0.18 -8.78 -5.40
C ALA A 242 0.86 -9.09 -4.31
N LEU A 243 0.48 -8.97 -3.03
CA LEU A 243 1.31 -9.35 -1.89
C LEU A 243 1.59 -10.84 -1.85
N VAL A 244 0.56 -11.67 -2.05
CA VAL A 244 0.70 -13.13 -2.14
C VAL A 244 1.64 -13.50 -3.28
N ASP A 245 1.47 -12.92 -4.46
CA ASP A 245 2.38 -13.11 -5.59
C ASP A 245 3.85 -12.82 -5.21
N TYR A 246 4.09 -11.70 -4.57
CA TYR A 246 5.44 -11.29 -4.16
C TYR A 246 6.06 -12.27 -3.15
N LEU A 247 5.31 -12.62 -2.11
CA LEU A 247 5.78 -13.50 -1.03
C LEU A 247 6.09 -14.91 -1.53
N PHE A 248 5.27 -15.44 -2.43
CA PHE A 248 5.40 -16.80 -2.91
C PHE A 248 6.53 -17.00 -3.94
N VAL A 249 7.12 -15.93 -4.50
CA VAL A 249 8.35 -16.03 -5.30
C VAL A 249 9.46 -16.71 -4.48
N ASN A 250 9.68 -16.27 -3.25
CA ASN A 250 10.74 -16.81 -2.39
C ASN A 250 10.27 -18.02 -1.56
N LEU A 251 9.02 -18.00 -1.08
CA LEU A 251 8.49 -19.04 -0.22
C LEU A 251 8.39 -20.39 -0.94
N GLN A 252 8.02 -20.41 -2.21
CA GLN A 252 7.92 -21.61 -3.01
C GLN A 252 9.29 -22.22 -3.33
N GLN A 253 10.34 -21.39 -3.40
CA GLN A 253 11.71 -21.86 -3.56
C GLN A 253 12.23 -22.48 -2.25
N LYS A 254 11.92 -21.87 -1.09
CA LYS A 254 12.35 -22.37 0.23
C LYS A 254 11.60 -23.61 0.67
N TYR A 255 10.31 -23.67 0.42
CA TYR A 255 9.40 -24.77 0.80
C TYR A 255 8.62 -25.29 -0.41
N PRO A 256 9.27 -26.05 -1.31
CA PRO A 256 8.58 -26.63 -2.47
C PRO A 256 7.59 -27.71 -2.00
N GLY A 257 6.41 -27.76 -2.60
CA GLY A 257 5.43 -28.81 -2.38
C GLY A 257 3.98 -28.35 -2.33
N ILE A 258 3.09 -29.34 -2.17
CA ILE A 258 1.64 -29.14 -2.22
C ILE A 258 1.13 -28.24 -1.07
N LYS A 259 1.76 -28.30 0.10
CA LYS A 259 1.37 -27.49 1.26
C LYS A 259 1.52 -25.99 0.98
N THR A 260 2.64 -25.59 0.40
CA THR A 260 2.90 -24.20 0.02
C THR A 260 1.96 -23.73 -1.08
N GLN A 261 1.64 -24.58 -2.04
CA GLN A 261 0.65 -24.27 -3.07
C GLN A 261 -0.76 -24.14 -2.47
N LEU A 262 -1.14 -25.03 -1.54
CA LEU A 262 -2.42 -24.93 -0.83
C LEU A 262 -2.55 -23.61 -0.09
N LEU A 263 -1.49 -23.21 0.66
CA LEU A 263 -1.45 -21.91 1.33
C LEU A 263 -1.66 -20.76 0.34
N ARG A 264 -0.98 -20.80 -0.80
CA ARG A 264 -1.13 -19.78 -1.85
C ARG A 264 -2.57 -19.66 -2.34
N TRP A 265 -3.22 -20.79 -2.61
CA TRP A 265 -4.60 -20.80 -3.09
C TRP A 265 -5.60 -20.34 -2.03
N LEU A 266 -5.38 -20.70 -0.75
CA LEU A 266 -6.22 -20.21 0.35
C LEU A 266 -6.11 -18.69 0.49
N LEU A 267 -4.89 -18.13 0.43
CA LEU A 267 -4.69 -16.68 0.49
C LEU A 267 -5.26 -15.95 -0.74
N TYR A 268 -5.22 -16.56 -1.92
CA TYR A 268 -5.92 -16.01 -3.09
C TYR A 268 -7.44 -16.08 -2.93
N GLY A 269 -7.97 -17.16 -2.34
CA GLY A 269 -9.38 -17.27 -2.02
C GLY A 269 -9.84 -16.19 -1.06
N GLU A 270 -9.06 -15.91 0.00
CA GLU A 270 -9.28 -14.82 0.94
C GLU A 270 -9.33 -13.47 0.23
N ALA A 271 -8.30 -13.17 -0.57
CA ALA A 271 -8.20 -11.94 -1.34
C ALA A 271 -9.35 -11.78 -2.34
N ALA A 272 -9.76 -12.87 -2.99
CA ALA A 272 -10.90 -12.87 -3.91
C ALA A 272 -12.22 -12.61 -3.18
N CYS A 273 -12.43 -13.18 -2.00
CA CYS A 273 -13.61 -12.91 -1.18
C CYS A 273 -13.67 -11.44 -0.75
N ILE A 274 -12.57 -10.85 -0.29
CA ILE A 274 -12.51 -9.42 0.06
C ILE A 274 -12.91 -8.55 -1.14
N ALA A 275 -12.32 -8.79 -2.31
CA ALA A 275 -12.66 -8.04 -3.53
C ALA A 275 -14.12 -8.26 -3.96
N ALA A 276 -14.63 -9.48 -3.86
CA ALA A 276 -15.98 -9.82 -4.26
C ALA A 276 -17.05 -9.22 -3.34
N ILE A 277 -16.77 -9.06 -2.03
CA ILE A 277 -17.64 -8.34 -1.09
C ILE A 277 -17.84 -6.89 -1.56
N GLY A 278 -16.79 -6.23 -2.04
CA GLY A 278 -16.87 -4.90 -2.62
C GLY A 278 -17.59 -4.85 -3.98
N LEU A 279 -17.42 -5.88 -4.82
CA LEU A 279 -18.08 -5.97 -6.13
C LEU A 279 -19.57 -6.28 -6.03
N PHE A 280 -19.99 -7.06 -5.02
CA PHE A 280 -21.35 -7.49 -4.78
C PHE A 280 -21.84 -6.96 -3.44
N PRO A 281 -22.14 -5.64 -3.34
CA PRO A 281 -22.57 -5.03 -2.08
C PRO A 281 -23.90 -5.63 -1.60
N ASN A 282 -24.17 -5.51 -0.29
CA ASN A 282 -25.35 -6.06 0.37
C ASN A 282 -26.65 -5.32 -0.01
N ASN A 283 -26.95 -5.27 -1.29
CA ASN A 283 -28.19 -4.73 -1.85
C ASN A 283 -29.22 -5.86 -2.08
N PRO A 284 -30.51 -5.57 -2.17
CA PRO A 284 -31.56 -6.60 -2.40
C PRO A 284 -31.24 -7.57 -3.55
N LYS A 285 -30.58 -7.09 -4.60
CA LYS A 285 -30.18 -7.90 -5.78
C LYS A 285 -29.06 -8.90 -5.47
N PHE A 286 -28.13 -8.55 -4.59
CA PHE A 286 -26.92 -9.35 -4.33
C PHE A 286 -26.82 -9.88 -2.89
N HIS A 287 -27.85 -9.67 -2.07
CA HIS A 287 -27.85 -10.02 -0.64
C HIS A 287 -27.39 -11.47 -0.39
N ILE A 288 -28.03 -12.45 -1.03
CA ILE A 288 -27.68 -13.87 -0.85
C ILE A 288 -26.23 -14.17 -1.28
N LEU A 289 -25.78 -13.56 -2.39
CA LEU A 289 -24.41 -13.76 -2.89
C LEU A 289 -23.41 -13.11 -1.94
N HIS A 290 -23.68 -11.89 -1.48
CA HIS A 290 -22.85 -11.17 -0.53
C HIS A 290 -22.66 -11.96 0.77
N ASP A 291 -23.74 -12.47 1.34
CA ASP A 291 -23.69 -13.24 2.59
C ASP A 291 -22.90 -14.54 2.41
N ARG A 292 -23.09 -15.26 1.30
CA ARG A 292 -22.31 -16.47 1.01
C ARG A 292 -20.82 -16.17 0.87
N ILE A 293 -20.45 -15.11 0.17
CA ILE A 293 -19.04 -14.69 0.02
C ILE A 293 -18.44 -14.32 1.38
N SER A 294 -19.20 -13.58 2.21
CA SER A 294 -18.75 -13.21 3.55
C SER A 294 -18.54 -14.45 4.45
N MET A 295 -19.41 -15.45 4.36
CA MET A 295 -19.23 -16.73 5.06
C MET A 295 -17.96 -17.47 4.58
N TRP A 296 -17.70 -17.51 3.27
CA TRP A 296 -16.49 -18.13 2.74
C TRP A 296 -15.23 -17.39 3.20
N LEU A 297 -15.24 -16.07 3.29
CA LEU A 297 -14.16 -15.28 3.85
C LEU A 297 -13.80 -15.76 5.26
N VAL A 298 -14.80 -15.89 6.13
CA VAL A 298 -14.59 -16.37 7.51
C VAL A 298 -14.09 -17.80 7.53
N TYR A 299 -14.66 -18.70 6.75
CA TYR A 299 -14.22 -20.12 6.71
C TYR A 299 -12.78 -20.27 6.23
N ILE A 300 -12.39 -19.56 5.16
CA ILE A 300 -11.01 -19.60 4.65
C ILE A 300 -10.05 -19.05 5.70
N MET A 301 -10.39 -17.94 6.36
CA MET A 301 -9.57 -17.37 7.43
C MET A 301 -9.40 -18.34 8.60
N LEU A 302 -10.47 -18.98 9.08
CA LEU A 302 -10.38 -19.97 10.14
C LEU A 302 -9.55 -21.19 9.73
N ILE A 303 -9.70 -21.66 8.49
CA ILE A 303 -8.85 -22.73 7.93
C ILE A 303 -7.38 -22.30 7.94
N LEU A 304 -7.07 -21.09 7.49
CA LEU A 304 -5.71 -20.54 7.49
C LEU A 304 -5.12 -20.49 8.90
N ILE A 305 -5.88 -19.96 9.88
CA ILE A 305 -5.45 -19.85 11.29
C ILE A 305 -5.13 -21.23 11.86
N VAL A 306 -5.97 -22.22 11.63
CA VAL A 306 -5.78 -23.57 12.15
C VAL A 306 -4.66 -24.30 11.40
N ALA A 307 -4.65 -24.23 10.06
CA ALA A 307 -3.76 -25.01 9.22
C ALA A 307 -2.32 -24.50 9.16
N ILE A 308 -2.07 -23.24 9.49
CA ILE A 308 -0.75 -22.60 9.33
C ILE A 308 0.38 -23.37 10.04
N ARG A 309 0.10 -23.96 11.20
CA ARG A 309 1.04 -24.77 11.96
C ARG A 309 1.59 -25.97 11.20
N TRP A 310 0.74 -26.59 10.36
CA TRP A 310 1.11 -27.80 9.61
C TRP A 310 1.61 -27.48 8.18
N ILE A 311 1.31 -26.28 7.72
CA ILE A 311 1.71 -25.83 6.39
C ILE A 311 3.12 -25.25 6.41
N LEU A 312 3.43 -24.40 7.40
CA LEU A 312 4.73 -23.74 7.55
C LEU A 312 5.46 -24.26 8.81
N PRO A 313 6.57 -24.99 8.67
CA PRO A 313 7.25 -25.63 9.80
C PRO A 313 7.95 -24.65 10.74
N GLU A 314 8.31 -23.44 10.28
CA GLU A 314 9.09 -22.45 11.05
C GLU A 314 8.24 -21.33 11.65
N VAL A 315 6.94 -21.55 11.84
CA VAL A 315 6.07 -20.54 12.45
C VAL A 315 6.35 -20.41 13.94
N THR A 316 6.57 -19.17 14.40
CA THR A 316 6.88 -18.89 15.81
C THR A 316 5.68 -19.20 16.73
N LYS A 317 5.96 -19.65 17.95
CA LYS A 317 4.91 -19.92 18.96
C LYS A 317 4.07 -18.67 19.25
N GLN A 318 4.71 -17.50 19.30
CA GLN A 318 4.00 -16.23 19.52
C GLN A 318 2.98 -15.95 18.45
N PHE A 319 3.35 -16.12 17.16
CA PHE A 319 2.43 -15.96 16.04
C PHE A 319 1.25 -16.93 16.14
N LEU A 320 1.49 -18.21 16.44
CA LEU A 320 0.44 -19.22 16.58
C LEU A 320 -0.54 -18.87 17.70
N VAL A 321 -0.04 -18.49 18.89
CA VAL A 321 -0.90 -18.11 20.02
C VAL A 321 -1.76 -16.90 19.65
N THR A 322 -1.16 -15.84 19.08
CA THR A 322 -1.90 -14.66 18.65
C THR A 322 -2.97 -15.01 17.62
N SER A 323 -2.64 -15.81 16.61
CA SER A 323 -3.58 -16.25 15.57
C SER A 323 -4.73 -17.07 16.15
N TYR A 324 -4.45 -17.99 17.08
CA TYR A 324 -5.51 -18.80 17.70
C TYR A 324 -6.42 -17.99 18.62
N VAL A 325 -5.87 -16.99 19.36
CA VAL A 325 -6.70 -16.06 20.15
C VAL A 325 -7.65 -15.27 19.24
N ILE A 326 -7.13 -14.72 18.14
CA ILE A 326 -7.94 -14.00 17.16
C ILE A 326 -9.01 -14.93 16.55
N GLY A 327 -8.62 -16.15 16.14
CA GLY A 327 -9.55 -17.14 15.59
C GLY A 327 -10.63 -17.56 16.57
N ALA A 328 -10.30 -17.70 17.87
CA ALA A 328 -11.28 -18.02 18.91
C ALA A 328 -12.30 -16.87 19.12
N VAL A 329 -11.83 -15.62 19.11
CA VAL A 329 -12.73 -14.45 19.21
C VAL A 329 -13.68 -14.39 18.01
N MET A 330 -13.16 -14.58 16.78
CA MET A 330 -13.98 -14.58 15.55
C MET A 330 -14.97 -15.75 15.47
N GLY A 331 -14.65 -16.90 16.06
CA GLY A 331 -15.52 -18.07 16.08
C GLY A 331 -16.58 -18.05 17.19
N ALA A 332 -16.48 -17.09 18.12
CA ALA A 332 -17.42 -16.93 19.22
C ALA A 332 -18.59 -15.97 18.89
N GLU A 333 -18.47 -15.21 17.81
CA GLU A 333 -19.52 -14.36 17.23
C GLU A 333 -20.37 -15.13 16.22
#